data_893e4605a83e5313dddf9977d92db065
#
_entry.id   893e4605a83e5313dddf9977d92db065
#
_cell.length_a   1.000
_cell.length_b   1.000
_cell.length_c   1.000
_cell.angle_alpha   90.00
_cell.angle_beta   90.00
_cell.angle_gamma   90.00
#
_symmetry.space_group_name_H-M   'P 1'
#
loop_
_entity.id
_entity.type
_entity.pdbx_description
1 polymer ?
#
loop_
_entity_poly.entity_id
_entity_poly.type
_entity_poly.pdbx_seq_one_letter_code
_entity_poly.pdbx_strand_id
1 'polypeptide(L)'
;MTNAFDGDAVSKADREFLVSLNDHPLMQHSLYSVPPPPRPDYTGCTTMADRTVRQSACFPAALNWMLINYAYYADAFMGKGGIISLVDGKIGTLAGLKGFMQPYAIVEEGPYGGIHRTSVVDAWMSHPLRMHVDGTQTRSDRTRPTFEENGMAIYNRYWPPAHPTSGGEIKTFKAFFERLIPNATEREWMWNYLAHKVRRPWIPMIAVIMVAEEFGTGRGTLFDILELLFGEDYVVPCTFGELTGAAAGARFNDRLANALIATVNEAADEDGYQQARRRLDYEALKNSIEPSPTARHRFEAKGQHAYAQRSARTTMIATNHRDVVKLPPADRRFCVVTCGSKMTLDSRVDIRAWMAVPENIGALYRALLIRPAVPLDAFDPYGDPPPFAGRLKMIGMGETRLEDAYRTGIDTLNGCPLFTLTQMQRLIAYFGDFRTGDWSDKARHTVAKNA
;
A
#
# COMPACT_ATOMS: atom_id res chain seq x y z
N MET A 1 15.48 -22.82 -27.54
CA MET A 1 16.01 -21.46 -27.47
C MET A 1 16.15 -21.13 -26.01
N THR A 2 17.35 -21.25 -25.50
CA THR A 2 17.73 -20.97 -24.11
C THR A 2 17.79 -19.47 -23.94
N ASN A 3 16.81 -18.87 -23.25
CA ASN A 3 16.92 -17.50 -22.80
C ASN A 3 17.89 -17.47 -21.62
N ALA A 4 19.15 -17.21 -21.92
CA ALA A 4 20.11 -16.75 -20.94
C ALA A 4 19.64 -15.37 -20.44
N PHE A 5 19.20 -15.30 -19.21
CA PHE A 5 19.06 -14.03 -18.50
C PHE A 5 20.47 -13.54 -18.19
N ASP A 6 20.92 -12.53 -18.96
CA ASP A 6 22.17 -11.83 -18.69
C ASP A 6 22.11 -11.20 -17.29
N GLY A 7 22.93 -11.72 -16.37
CA GLY A 7 22.99 -11.29 -14.97
C GLY A 7 23.57 -9.90 -14.70
N ASP A 8 23.91 -9.14 -15.75
CA ASP A 8 24.63 -7.86 -15.64
C ASP A 8 23.76 -6.61 -15.57
N ALA A 9 22.42 -6.75 -15.66
CA ALA A 9 21.51 -5.62 -15.67
C ALA A 9 21.05 -5.11 -14.26
N VAL A 10 21.48 -5.77 -13.19
CA VAL A 10 21.14 -5.34 -11.83
C VAL A 10 22.17 -4.33 -11.34
N SER A 11 21.74 -3.09 -11.03
CA SER A 11 22.66 -2.05 -10.57
C SER A 11 23.36 -2.46 -9.27
N LYS A 12 24.56 -1.90 -9.01
CA LYS A 12 25.30 -2.17 -7.77
C LYS A 12 24.45 -1.87 -6.53
N ALA A 13 23.68 -0.78 -6.54
CA ALA A 13 22.79 -0.42 -5.45
C ALA A 13 21.64 -1.44 -5.26
N ASP A 14 21.11 -2.00 -6.35
CA ASP A 14 20.08 -3.03 -6.27
C ASP A 14 20.66 -4.36 -5.75
N ARG A 15 21.91 -4.70 -6.12
CA ARG A 15 22.63 -5.88 -5.56
C ARG A 15 22.90 -5.71 -4.08
N GLU A 16 23.39 -4.54 -3.66
CA GLU A 16 23.61 -4.23 -2.25
C GLU A 16 22.30 -4.27 -1.44
N PHE A 17 21.19 -3.80 -2.03
CA PHE A 17 19.87 -3.91 -1.43
C PHE A 17 19.40 -5.36 -1.31
N LEU A 18 19.59 -6.19 -2.36
CA LEU A 18 19.24 -7.60 -2.33
C LEU A 18 20.05 -8.39 -1.33
N VAL A 19 21.36 -8.12 -1.24
CA VAL A 19 22.24 -8.69 -0.21
C VAL A 19 21.79 -8.23 1.17
N SER A 20 21.46 -6.94 1.34
CA SER A 20 20.99 -6.41 2.62
C SER A 20 19.65 -7.00 3.06
N LEU A 21 18.76 -7.36 2.14
CA LEU A 21 17.50 -8.07 2.46
C LEU A 21 17.78 -9.50 2.96
N ASN A 22 18.73 -10.21 2.32
CA ASN A 22 19.09 -11.56 2.75
C ASN A 22 19.84 -11.57 4.08
N ASP A 23 20.66 -10.55 4.34
CA ASP A 23 21.42 -10.37 5.60
C ASP A 23 20.63 -9.61 6.67
N HIS A 24 19.35 -9.27 6.39
CA HIS A 24 18.54 -8.54 7.33
C HIS A 24 18.34 -9.38 8.60
N PRO A 25 18.73 -8.89 9.80
CA PRO A 25 18.60 -9.66 11.03
C PRO A 25 17.19 -10.18 11.29
N LEU A 26 16.17 -9.50 10.76
CA LEU A 26 14.77 -9.89 10.87
C LEU A 26 14.39 -11.03 9.94
N MET A 27 14.99 -11.15 8.75
CA MET A 27 14.86 -12.34 7.90
C MET A 27 15.50 -13.56 8.57
N GLN A 28 16.56 -13.35 9.32
CA GLN A 28 17.16 -14.38 10.16
C GLN A 28 16.33 -14.63 11.43
N HIS A 29 15.70 -13.60 12.01
CA HIS A 29 14.84 -13.76 13.19
C HIS A 29 13.57 -14.57 12.93
N SER A 30 12.93 -14.45 11.76
CA SER A 30 11.77 -15.31 11.42
C SER A 30 12.13 -16.80 11.34
N LEU A 31 13.40 -17.11 11.03
CA LEU A 31 13.95 -18.46 11.05
C LEU A 31 14.36 -18.92 12.46
N TYR A 32 14.52 -18.00 13.40
CA TYR A 32 14.96 -18.24 14.77
C TYR A 32 13.95 -17.78 15.82
N SER A 33 12.64 -17.81 15.50
CA SER A 33 11.64 -17.58 16.54
C SER A 33 11.83 -18.63 17.64
N VAL A 34 12.44 -18.20 18.73
CA VAL A 34 12.54 -19.05 19.90
C VAL A 34 11.11 -19.32 20.37
N PRO A 35 10.64 -20.57 20.38
CA PRO A 35 9.28 -20.84 20.82
C PRO A 35 9.11 -20.32 22.25
N PRO A 36 7.87 -19.90 22.61
CA PRO A 36 7.62 -19.47 23.98
C PRO A 36 8.03 -20.60 24.94
N PRO A 37 8.58 -20.26 26.10
CA PRO A 37 9.00 -21.26 27.07
C PRO A 37 7.79 -22.15 27.42
N PRO A 38 8.02 -23.43 27.68
CA PRO A 38 6.95 -24.34 28.06
C PRO A 38 6.23 -23.78 29.29
N ARG A 39 4.91 -23.88 29.28
CA ARG A 39 4.11 -23.49 30.44
C ARG A 39 4.47 -24.37 31.64
N PRO A 40 4.38 -23.82 32.88
CA PRO A 40 4.60 -24.64 34.05
C PRO A 40 3.69 -25.89 34.04
N ASP A 41 4.29 -27.05 34.16
CA ASP A 41 3.56 -28.31 34.29
C ASP A 41 3.14 -28.51 35.73
N TYR A 42 1.84 -28.50 35.95
CA TYR A 42 1.26 -28.70 37.28
C TYR A 42 0.87 -30.14 37.57
N THR A 43 1.23 -31.08 36.68
CA THR A 43 0.94 -32.51 36.88
C THR A 43 1.60 -32.98 38.17
N GLY A 44 0.81 -33.62 39.04
CA GLY A 44 1.27 -34.11 40.35
C GLY A 44 1.43 -33.04 41.43
N CYS A 45 1.14 -31.78 41.15
CA CYS A 45 1.12 -30.74 42.20
C CYS A 45 -0.14 -30.91 43.06
N THR A 46 0.03 -31.19 44.36
CA THR A 46 -1.06 -31.37 45.30
C THR A 46 -1.32 -30.14 46.16
N THR A 47 -0.35 -29.24 46.27
CA THR A 47 -0.42 -28.03 47.07
C THR A 47 -0.22 -26.75 46.24
N MET A 48 -0.61 -25.60 46.82
CA MET A 48 -0.29 -24.31 46.21
C MET A 48 1.22 -24.04 46.24
N ALA A 49 1.95 -24.53 47.25
CA ALA A 49 3.38 -24.42 47.35
C ALA A 49 4.08 -25.14 46.16
N ASP A 50 3.63 -26.36 45.83
CA ASP A 50 4.17 -27.11 44.68
C ASP A 50 3.99 -26.35 43.35
N ARG A 51 2.79 -25.76 43.17
CA ARG A 51 2.51 -24.93 41.96
C ARG A 51 3.39 -23.70 41.92
N THR A 52 3.60 -23.03 43.04
CA THR A 52 4.47 -21.86 43.18
C THR A 52 5.91 -22.18 42.79
N VAL A 53 6.45 -23.30 43.26
CA VAL A 53 7.81 -23.76 42.92
C VAL A 53 7.94 -24.00 41.40
N ARG A 54 6.98 -24.69 40.79
CA ARG A 54 6.95 -24.96 39.36
C ARG A 54 6.86 -23.68 38.55
N GLN A 55 6.04 -22.76 38.98
CA GLN A 55 5.87 -21.45 38.30
C GLN A 55 7.15 -20.62 38.39
N SER A 56 7.79 -20.55 39.56
CA SER A 56 9.02 -19.80 39.77
C SER A 56 10.19 -20.37 38.98
N ALA A 57 10.27 -21.70 38.82
CA ALA A 57 11.31 -22.37 38.02
C ALA A 57 11.28 -21.97 36.53
N CYS A 58 10.10 -21.64 35.99
CA CYS A 58 9.96 -21.23 34.59
C CYS A 58 10.24 -19.73 34.36
N PHE A 59 10.32 -18.94 35.42
CA PHE A 59 10.44 -17.48 35.33
C PHE A 59 11.72 -17.00 34.60
N PRO A 60 12.95 -17.51 34.89
CA PRO A 60 14.14 -17.04 34.22
C PRO A 60 14.09 -17.26 32.69
N ALA A 61 13.59 -18.42 32.27
CA ALA A 61 13.44 -18.74 30.85
C ALA A 61 12.41 -17.82 30.18
N ALA A 62 11.31 -17.50 30.88
CA ALA A 62 10.30 -16.58 30.38
C ALA A 62 10.80 -15.14 30.29
N LEU A 63 11.58 -14.68 31.27
CA LEU A 63 12.20 -13.36 31.24
C LEU A 63 13.23 -13.23 30.11
N ASN A 64 14.09 -14.22 29.92
CA ASN A 64 15.05 -14.25 28.81
C ASN A 64 14.33 -14.27 27.45
N TRP A 65 13.26 -15.05 27.33
CA TRP A 65 12.46 -15.08 26.13
C TRP A 65 11.85 -13.71 25.82
N MET A 66 11.35 -12.98 26.82
CA MET A 66 10.84 -11.63 26.66
C MET A 66 11.91 -10.63 26.25
N LEU A 67 13.10 -10.70 26.83
CA LEU A 67 14.22 -9.82 26.48
C LEU A 67 14.66 -9.96 25.01
N ILE A 68 14.50 -11.15 24.44
CA ILE A 68 14.85 -11.44 23.04
C ILE A 68 13.71 -11.06 22.10
N ASN A 69 12.46 -11.29 22.49
CA ASN A 69 11.33 -11.26 21.55
C ASN A 69 10.47 -10.01 21.66
N TYR A 70 10.69 -9.14 22.63
CA TYR A 70 9.87 -7.93 22.80
C TYR A 70 10.70 -6.67 23.03
N ALA A 71 10.18 -5.58 22.48
CA ALA A 71 10.61 -4.23 22.81
C ALA A 71 9.46 -3.44 23.42
N TYR A 72 9.80 -2.50 24.27
CA TYR A 72 8.86 -1.49 24.77
C TYR A 72 9.04 -0.19 23.99
N TYR A 73 7.95 0.41 23.58
CA TYR A 73 8.01 1.77 23.04
C TYR A 73 7.18 2.72 23.91
N ALA A 74 7.72 3.91 24.13
CA ALA A 74 7.02 5.01 24.73
C ALA A 74 7.03 6.15 23.72
N ASP A 75 5.90 6.43 23.11
CA ASP A 75 5.75 7.61 22.27
C ASP A 75 5.51 8.82 23.19
N ALA A 76 6.56 9.59 23.42
CA ALA A 76 6.53 10.76 24.29
C ALA A 76 5.56 11.86 23.78
N PHE A 77 5.33 11.91 22.45
CA PHE A 77 4.46 12.91 21.84
C PHE A 77 2.99 12.48 21.85
N MET A 78 2.73 11.18 21.77
CA MET A 78 1.38 10.63 21.70
C MET A 78 0.84 10.19 23.07
N GLY A 79 1.69 10.23 24.11
CA GLY A 79 1.32 9.80 25.46
C GLY A 79 0.94 8.32 25.57
N LYS A 80 1.38 7.49 24.63
CA LYS A 80 1.06 6.07 24.55
C LYS A 80 2.34 5.25 24.55
N GLY A 81 2.31 4.18 25.30
CA GLY A 81 3.33 3.14 25.26
C GLY A 81 2.71 1.82 24.83
N GLY A 82 3.50 0.94 24.30
CA GLY A 82 3.09 -0.38 23.87
C GLY A 82 4.24 -1.36 23.80
N ILE A 83 3.89 -2.57 23.43
CA ILE A 83 4.81 -3.67 23.28
C ILE A 83 4.95 -3.97 21.78
N ILE A 84 6.17 -4.16 21.34
CA ILE A 84 6.46 -4.60 19.99
C ILE A 84 6.96 -6.04 20.07
N SER A 85 6.30 -6.94 19.35
CA SER A 85 6.84 -8.27 19.09
C SER A 85 7.95 -8.16 18.05
N LEU A 86 9.16 -8.54 18.41
CA LEU A 86 10.32 -8.54 17.52
C LEU A 86 10.30 -9.72 16.54
N VAL A 87 9.37 -10.66 16.74
CA VAL A 87 9.22 -11.85 15.87
C VAL A 87 8.40 -11.55 14.63
N ASP A 88 7.38 -10.72 14.74
CA ASP A 88 6.43 -10.40 13.66
C ASP A 88 6.11 -8.92 13.52
N GLY A 89 6.78 -8.05 14.27
CA GLY A 89 6.60 -6.61 14.23
C GLY A 89 5.25 -6.10 14.76
N LYS A 90 4.40 -6.99 15.28
CA LYS A 90 3.06 -6.63 15.77
C LYS A 90 3.14 -5.81 17.05
N ILE A 91 2.25 -4.84 17.14
CA ILE A 91 2.12 -3.98 18.32
C ILE A 91 0.99 -4.50 19.20
N GLY A 92 1.30 -4.70 20.47
CA GLY A 92 0.35 -5.12 21.48
C GLY A 92 0.28 -4.15 22.66
N THR A 93 -0.63 -4.44 23.57
CA THR A 93 -0.78 -3.70 24.84
C THR A 93 -0.03 -4.41 25.96
N LEU A 94 0.45 -3.63 26.94
CA LEU A 94 1.07 -4.18 28.15
C LEU A 94 0.11 -5.11 28.91
N ALA A 95 -1.18 -4.76 28.95
CA ALA A 95 -2.20 -5.58 29.59
C ALA A 95 -2.38 -6.95 28.89
N GLY A 96 -2.40 -6.96 27.56
CA GLY A 96 -2.47 -8.20 26.79
C GLY A 96 -1.26 -9.10 27.05
N LEU A 97 -0.04 -8.51 27.05
CA LEU A 97 1.17 -9.25 27.36
C LEU A 97 1.17 -9.79 28.82
N LYS A 98 0.71 -8.99 29.78
CA LYS A 98 0.55 -9.45 31.17
C LYS A 98 -0.40 -10.64 31.28
N GLY A 99 -1.50 -10.63 30.55
CA GLY A 99 -2.44 -11.76 30.48
C GLY A 99 -1.80 -13.01 29.89
N PHE A 100 -1.07 -12.88 28.76
CA PHE A 100 -0.38 -13.99 28.12
C PHE A 100 0.72 -14.60 29.01
N MET A 101 1.48 -13.77 29.70
CA MET A 101 2.62 -14.17 30.54
C MET A 101 2.24 -14.49 32.00
N GLN A 102 0.96 -14.45 32.35
CA GLN A 102 0.48 -14.73 33.70
C GLN A 102 0.99 -16.06 34.29
N PRO A 103 1.14 -17.16 33.55
CA PRO A 103 1.65 -18.44 34.08
C PRO A 103 3.09 -18.39 34.62
N TYR A 104 3.87 -17.37 34.25
CA TYR A 104 5.29 -17.28 34.54
C TYR A 104 5.61 -16.25 35.65
N ALA A 105 4.82 -16.17 36.69
CA ALA A 105 5.06 -15.24 37.78
C ALA A 105 5.96 -15.90 38.86
N ILE A 106 6.82 -15.10 39.51
CA ILE A 106 7.39 -15.48 40.81
C ILE A 106 6.33 -15.24 41.87
N VAL A 107 6.21 -16.20 42.77
CA VAL A 107 5.34 -16.09 43.92
C VAL A 107 6.22 -16.26 45.16
N GLU A 108 6.33 -15.23 45.99
CA GLU A 108 7.16 -15.20 47.21
C GLU A 108 6.27 -14.92 48.41
N GLU A 109 6.62 -15.56 49.52
CA GLU A 109 5.97 -15.25 50.81
C GLU A 109 6.67 -14.04 51.42
N GLY A 110 5.90 -12.99 51.61
CA GLY A 110 6.41 -11.76 52.21
C GLY A 110 6.69 -11.91 53.70
N PRO A 111 7.47 -11.00 54.31
CA PRO A 111 7.92 -11.08 55.70
C PRO A 111 6.77 -11.07 56.75
N TYR A 112 5.53 -10.80 56.32
CA TYR A 112 4.34 -10.81 57.16
C TYR A 112 3.29 -11.86 56.75
N GLY A 113 3.73 -12.92 56.06
CA GLY A 113 2.84 -14.01 55.63
C GLY A 113 1.96 -13.68 54.41
N GLY A 114 2.14 -12.50 53.82
CA GLY A 114 1.45 -12.13 52.58
C GLY A 114 2.13 -12.75 51.34
N ILE A 115 1.33 -13.17 50.38
CA ILE A 115 1.84 -13.68 49.09
C ILE A 115 2.12 -12.50 48.17
N HIS A 116 3.41 -12.29 47.82
CA HIS A 116 3.83 -11.38 46.79
C HIS A 116 3.98 -12.11 45.45
N ARG A 117 3.30 -11.58 44.42
CA ARG A 117 3.37 -12.12 43.10
C ARG A 117 4.06 -11.12 42.16
N THR A 118 5.26 -11.43 41.70
CA THR A 118 5.99 -10.63 40.71
C THR A 118 5.74 -11.17 39.32
N SER A 119 5.09 -10.35 38.51
CA SER A 119 4.87 -10.69 37.09
C SER A 119 6.21 -10.66 36.34
N VAL A 120 6.44 -11.63 35.44
CA VAL A 120 7.61 -11.61 34.55
C VAL A 120 7.62 -10.36 33.66
N VAL A 121 6.45 -9.82 33.34
CA VAL A 121 6.31 -8.58 32.56
C VAL A 121 6.80 -7.37 33.38
N ASP A 122 6.50 -7.31 34.65
CA ASP A 122 6.96 -6.21 35.51
C ASP A 122 8.49 -6.28 35.74
N ALA A 123 9.03 -7.49 35.90
CA ALA A 123 10.48 -7.70 35.93
C ALA A 123 11.14 -7.31 34.61
N TRP A 124 10.56 -7.68 33.47
CA TRP A 124 11.03 -7.27 32.16
C TRP A 124 10.96 -5.75 31.99
N MET A 125 9.88 -5.11 32.42
CA MET A 125 9.72 -3.65 32.35
C MET A 125 10.81 -2.89 33.12
N SER A 126 11.30 -3.41 34.21
CA SER A 126 12.40 -2.82 35.01
C SER A 126 13.79 -3.32 34.63
N HIS A 127 13.89 -4.28 33.68
CA HIS A 127 15.17 -4.91 33.37
C HIS A 127 16.08 -3.98 32.55
N PRO A 128 17.38 -3.83 32.92
CA PRO A 128 18.28 -2.89 32.24
C PRO A 128 18.60 -3.27 30.79
N LEU A 129 18.49 -4.56 30.43
CA LEU A 129 18.69 -5.05 29.05
C LEU A 129 17.41 -5.04 28.21
N ARG A 130 16.31 -4.55 28.75
CA ARG A 130 15.09 -4.41 27.98
C ARG A 130 15.30 -3.48 26.80
N MET A 131 14.96 -3.95 25.61
CA MET A 131 14.94 -3.08 24.44
C MET A 131 13.87 -2.00 24.58
N HIS A 132 14.29 -0.75 24.42
CA HIS A 132 13.42 0.42 24.45
C HIS A 132 13.60 1.21 23.16
N VAL A 133 12.49 1.72 22.61
CA VAL A 133 12.50 2.64 21.47
C VAL A 133 11.54 3.81 21.74
N ASP A 134 11.85 4.96 21.15
CA ASP A 134 11.09 6.20 21.36
C ASP A 134 9.88 6.33 20.45
N GLY A 135 9.78 5.47 19.44
CA GLY A 135 8.65 5.49 18.51
C GLY A 135 8.72 4.36 17.50
N THR A 136 7.72 4.32 16.64
CA THR A 136 7.65 3.34 15.55
C THR A 136 7.35 4.03 14.22
N GLN A 137 7.97 3.57 13.13
CA GLN A 137 7.70 4.02 11.77
C GLN A 137 7.79 2.85 10.80
N THR A 138 7.05 2.90 9.69
CA THR A 138 7.22 1.96 8.59
C THR A 138 8.14 2.59 7.55
N ARG A 139 9.36 2.08 7.48
CA ARG A 139 10.42 2.59 6.62
C ARG A 139 10.94 1.48 5.72
N SER A 140 10.32 1.33 4.56
CA SER A 140 10.73 0.34 3.56
C SER A 140 12.06 0.66 2.85
N ASP A 141 12.60 1.86 3.10
CA ASP A 141 13.95 2.29 2.69
C ASP A 141 15.05 1.93 3.71
N ARG A 142 14.68 1.30 4.81
CA ARG A 142 15.59 0.88 5.88
C ARG A 142 15.55 -0.62 6.06
N THR A 143 16.72 -1.22 6.15
CA THR A 143 16.86 -2.68 6.34
C THR A 143 17.03 -3.07 7.80
N ARG A 144 17.34 -2.11 8.68
CA ARG A 144 17.54 -2.37 10.11
C ARG A 144 16.22 -2.30 10.86
N PRO A 145 16.03 -3.17 11.87
CA PRO A 145 14.82 -3.15 12.71
C PRO A 145 14.72 -1.89 13.56
N THR A 146 15.84 -1.24 13.83
CA THR A 146 15.90 0.02 14.55
C THR A 146 16.82 1.00 13.84
N PHE A 147 16.48 2.27 13.88
CA PHE A 147 17.30 3.35 13.35
C PHE A 147 17.13 4.60 14.22
N GLU A 148 18.09 5.50 14.15
CA GLU A 148 18.01 6.79 14.82
C GLU A 148 17.48 7.86 13.85
N GLU A 149 16.52 8.65 14.30
CA GLU A 149 15.99 9.81 13.57
C GLU A 149 15.75 10.96 14.56
N ASN A 150 16.44 12.09 14.35
CA ASN A 150 16.37 13.28 15.22
C ASN A 150 16.72 12.98 16.71
N GLY A 151 17.68 12.11 16.94
CA GLY A 151 18.11 11.70 18.28
C GLY A 151 17.17 10.71 19.00
N MET A 152 16.17 10.20 18.28
CA MET A 152 15.24 9.19 18.79
C MET A 152 15.51 7.82 18.19
N ALA A 153 15.45 6.78 19.03
CA ALA A 153 15.52 5.39 18.60
C ALA A 153 14.15 4.96 18.06
N ILE A 154 14.06 4.69 16.76
CA ILE A 154 12.82 4.34 16.09
C ILE A 154 12.84 2.86 15.71
N TYR A 155 11.77 2.14 16.03
CA TYR A 155 11.56 0.79 15.54
C TYR A 155 10.95 0.81 14.15
N ASN A 156 11.57 0.08 13.21
CA ASN A 156 11.06 -0.06 11.86
C ASN A 156 9.98 -1.14 11.79
N ARG A 157 8.77 -0.74 11.49
CA ARG A 157 7.61 -1.66 11.34
C ARG A 157 7.54 -2.34 9.97
N TYR A 158 8.46 -2.05 9.06
CA TYR A 158 8.49 -2.68 7.75
C TYR A 158 9.09 -4.08 7.84
N TRP A 159 8.26 -5.07 7.57
CA TRP A 159 8.60 -6.49 7.56
C TRP A 159 8.13 -7.09 6.24
N PRO A 160 8.96 -7.07 5.20
CA PRO A 160 8.59 -7.69 3.93
C PRO A 160 8.39 -9.20 4.11
N PRO A 161 7.42 -9.81 3.41
CA PRO A 161 7.24 -11.25 3.47
C PRO A 161 8.49 -11.97 2.95
N ALA A 162 8.85 -13.06 3.62
CA ALA A 162 9.91 -13.93 3.16
C ALA A 162 9.40 -14.79 2.00
N HIS A 163 10.03 -14.65 0.83
CA HIS A 163 9.67 -15.45 -0.35
C HIS A 163 10.65 -16.62 -0.54
N PRO A 164 10.16 -17.81 -0.98
CA PRO A 164 11.04 -18.91 -1.36
C PRO A 164 12.09 -18.48 -2.39
N THR A 165 13.35 -18.84 -2.15
CA THR A 165 14.49 -18.44 -2.98
C THR A 165 14.66 -19.31 -4.23
N SER A 166 13.97 -20.45 -4.29
CA SER A 166 14.04 -21.41 -5.40
C SER A 166 12.67 -22.03 -5.67
N GLY A 167 12.56 -22.75 -6.75
CA GLY A 167 11.31 -23.42 -7.17
C GLY A 167 10.28 -22.45 -7.76
N GLY A 168 9.09 -23.00 -8.01
CA GLY A 168 7.96 -22.28 -8.57
C GLY A 168 8.08 -21.95 -10.07
N GLU A 169 6.99 -21.45 -10.64
CA GLU A 169 6.89 -21.07 -12.03
C GLU A 169 6.08 -19.76 -12.18
N ILE A 170 6.26 -19.05 -13.29
CA ILE A 170 5.54 -17.81 -13.59
C ILE A 170 4.68 -17.89 -14.85
N LYS A 171 4.63 -19.04 -15.51
CA LYS A 171 3.92 -19.21 -16.80
C LYS A 171 2.43 -18.95 -16.63
N THR A 172 1.83 -19.49 -15.58
CA THR A 172 0.40 -19.31 -15.27
C THR A 172 0.09 -17.84 -14.98
N PHE A 173 0.96 -17.16 -14.20
CA PHE A 173 0.81 -15.72 -13.96
C PHE A 173 0.98 -14.91 -15.26
N LYS A 174 1.94 -15.24 -16.12
CA LYS A 174 2.11 -14.56 -17.41
C LYS A 174 0.85 -14.67 -18.27
N ALA A 175 0.30 -15.87 -18.41
CA ALA A 175 -0.93 -16.09 -19.17
C ALA A 175 -2.14 -15.33 -18.58
N PHE A 176 -2.26 -15.31 -17.25
CA PHE A 176 -3.25 -14.50 -16.54
C PHE A 176 -3.05 -13.00 -16.84
N PHE A 177 -1.82 -12.50 -16.73
CA PHE A 177 -1.50 -11.08 -16.89
C PHE A 177 -1.66 -10.61 -18.35
N GLU A 178 -1.34 -11.47 -19.33
CA GLU A 178 -1.59 -11.21 -20.76
C GLU A 178 -3.07 -11.08 -21.08
N ARG A 179 -3.88 -11.87 -20.40
CA ARG A 179 -5.32 -11.78 -20.57
C ARG A 179 -5.91 -10.61 -19.80
N LEU A 180 -5.39 -10.31 -18.61
CA LEU A 180 -5.83 -9.16 -17.83
C LEU A 180 -5.52 -7.83 -18.54
N ILE A 181 -4.33 -7.73 -19.18
CA ILE A 181 -3.90 -6.56 -19.92
C ILE A 181 -3.50 -7.00 -21.35
N PRO A 182 -4.47 -7.05 -22.28
CA PRO A 182 -4.23 -7.56 -23.63
C PRO A 182 -3.26 -6.70 -24.46
N ASN A 183 -3.30 -5.38 -24.26
CA ASN A 183 -2.41 -4.47 -24.96
C ASN A 183 -0.96 -4.70 -24.51
N ALA A 184 -0.08 -5.07 -25.45
CA ALA A 184 1.31 -5.42 -25.14
C ALA A 184 2.10 -4.24 -24.54
N THR A 185 1.84 -3.02 -25.01
CA THR A 185 2.54 -1.81 -24.50
C THR A 185 2.10 -1.47 -23.08
N GLU A 186 0.78 -1.50 -22.81
CA GLU A 186 0.24 -1.29 -21.46
C GLU A 186 0.72 -2.39 -20.49
N ARG A 187 0.75 -3.65 -20.95
CA ARG A 187 1.22 -4.79 -20.19
C ARG A 187 2.71 -4.69 -19.86
N GLU A 188 3.55 -4.32 -20.83
CA GLU A 188 4.98 -4.11 -20.64
C GLU A 188 5.24 -2.99 -19.62
N TRP A 189 4.51 -1.90 -19.73
CA TRP A 189 4.58 -0.80 -18.77
C TRP A 189 4.19 -1.26 -17.36
N MET A 190 3.10 -2.01 -17.21
CA MET A 190 2.66 -2.56 -15.92
C MET A 190 3.67 -3.55 -15.34
N TRP A 191 4.33 -4.38 -16.14
CA TRP A 191 5.43 -5.22 -15.69
C TRP A 191 6.57 -4.38 -15.09
N ASN A 192 6.97 -3.31 -15.76
CA ASN A 192 8.03 -2.41 -15.30
C ASN A 192 7.59 -1.67 -14.04
N TYR A 193 6.33 -1.25 -13.99
CA TYR A 193 5.73 -0.60 -12.81
C TYR A 193 5.77 -1.50 -11.58
N LEU A 194 5.36 -2.75 -11.68
CA LEU A 194 5.41 -3.72 -10.60
C LEU A 194 6.84 -4.07 -10.21
N ALA A 195 7.73 -4.27 -11.18
CA ALA A 195 9.14 -4.52 -10.92
C ALA A 195 9.80 -3.35 -10.18
N HIS A 196 9.48 -2.12 -10.57
CA HIS A 196 9.97 -0.94 -9.88
C HIS A 196 9.47 -0.88 -8.43
N LYS A 197 8.19 -1.18 -8.20
CA LYS A 197 7.61 -1.21 -6.85
C LYS A 197 8.22 -2.29 -5.96
N VAL A 198 8.48 -3.49 -6.51
CA VAL A 198 9.16 -4.58 -5.79
C VAL A 198 10.59 -4.18 -5.40
N ARG A 199 11.32 -3.54 -6.32
CA ARG A 199 12.73 -3.15 -6.10
C ARG A 199 12.88 -1.95 -5.18
N ARG A 200 11.91 -1.04 -5.20
CA ARG A 200 11.92 0.23 -4.46
C ARG A 200 10.58 0.48 -3.78
N PRO A 201 10.22 -0.37 -2.81
CA PRO A 201 8.91 -0.29 -2.16
C PRO A 201 8.67 1.05 -1.47
N TRP A 202 9.73 1.79 -1.12
CA TRP A 202 9.66 3.11 -0.47
C TRP A 202 9.30 4.27 -1.40
N ILE A 203 9.28 4.04 -2.71
CA ILE A 203 8.95 5.09 -3.68
C ILE A 203 7.43 5.13 -3.89
N PRO A 204 6.76 6.25 -3.59
CA PRO A 204 5.40 6.47 -4.06
C PRO A 204 5.43 6.67 -5.57
N MET A 205 4.47 6.09 -6.27
CA MET A 205 4.41 6.14 -7.73
C MET A 205 3.08 6.73 -8.16
N ILE A 206 2.98 7.15 -9.42
CA ILE A 206 1.71 7.57 -10.01
C ILE A 206 0.66 6.47 -9.83
N ALA A 207 -0.61 6.86 -9.68
CA ALA A 207 -1.68 5.91 -9.51
C ALA A 207 -2.04 5.21 -10.82
N VAL A 208 -2.53 3.98 -10.71
CA VAL A 208 -3.02 3.20 -11.85
C VAL A 208 -4.52 3.01 -11.75
N ILE A 209 -5.24 3.39 -12.80
CA ILE A 209 -6.67 3.07 -12.96
C ILE A 209 -6.79 1.92 -13.96
N MET A 210 -7.30 0.80 -13.50
CA MET A 210 -7.55 -0.40 -14.29
C MET A 210 -9.02 -0.42 -14.70
N VAL A 211 -9.29 -0.09 -15.97
CA VAL A 211 -10.66 0.01 -16.51
C VAL A 211 -11.02 -1.27 -17.27
N ALA A 212 -12.17 -1.85 -16.98
CA ALA A 212 -12.73 -2.96 -17.73
C ALA A 212 -14.20 -2.66 -18.09
N GLU A 213 -14.66 -3.20 -19.21
CA GLU A 213 -16.09 -3.09 -19.58
C GLU A 213 -16.94 -4.15 -18.88
N GLU A 214 -16.29 -5.26 -18.47
CA GLU A 214 -16.95 -6.41 -17.86
C GLU A 214 -16.50 -6.63 -16.42
N PHE A 215 -17.37 -7.28 -15.65
CA PHE A 215 -17.01 -7.77 -14.31
C PHE A 215 -16.24 -9.09 -14.41
N GLY A 216 -15.45 -9.39 -13.36
CA GLY A 216 -14.76 -10.67 -13.25
C GLY A 216 -13.58 -10.83 -14.21
N THR A 217 -12.92 -9.76 -14.59
CA THR A 217 -11.75 -9.74 -15.49
C THR A 217 -10.46 -10.19 -14.80
N GLY A 218 -10.41 -10.23 -13.46
CA GLY A 218 -9.24 -10.65 -12.68
C GLY A 218 -8.48 -9.51 -11.99
N ARG A 219 -8.99 -8.28 -12.00
CA ARG A 219 -8.35 -7.13 -11.31
C ARG A 219 -8.20 -7.38 -9.81
N GLY A 220 -9.26 -7.87 -9.13
CA GLY A 220 -9.20 -8.28 -7.73
C GLY A 220 -8.16 -9.38 -7.49
N THR A 221 -8.10 -10.39 -8.38
CA THR A 221 -7.09 -11.44 -8.30
C THR A 221 -5.66 -10.87 -8.39
N LEU A 222 -5.44 -9.82 -9.20
CA LEU A 222 -4.14 -9.14 -9.19
C LEU A 222 -3.87 -8.49 -7.82
N PHE A 223 -4.86 -7.87 -7.19
CA PHE A 223 -4.71 -7.29 -5.85
C PHE A 223 -4.39 -8.36 -4.80
N ASP A 224 -5.05 -9.52 -4.85
CA ASP A 224 -4.73 -10.66 -3.98
C ASP A 224 -3.28 -11.14 -4.19
N ILE A 225 -2.79 -11.18 -5.43
CA ILE A 225 -1.39 -11.51 -5.73
C ILE A 225 -0.42 -10.45 -5.18
N LEU A 226 -0.79 -9.17 -5.23
CA LEU A 226 0.03 -8.11 -4.63
C LEU A 226 0.08 -8.23 -3.10
N GLU A 227 -1.01 -8.65 -2.45
CA GLU A 227 -1.00 -8.96 -1.01
C GLU A 227 -0.02 -10.10 -0.69
N LEU A 228 0.02 -11.14 -1.51
CA LEU A 228 0.98 -12.23 -1.35
C LEU A 228 2.43 -11.77 -1.60
N LEU A 229 2.65 -10.81 -2.50
CA LEU A 229 3.99 -10.28 -2.82
C LEU A 229 4.52 -9.31 -1.77
N PHE A 230 3.69 -8.41 -1.27
CA PHE A 230 4.12 -7.32 -0.38
C PHE A 230 3.73 -7.53 1.08
N GLY A 231 2.82 -8.45 1.36
CA GLY A 231 2.22 -8.69 2.67
C GLY A 231 0.90 -7.94 2.87
N GLU A 232 -0.02 -8.56 3.61
CA GLU A 232 -1.36 -8.03 3.90
C GLU A 232 -1.35 -6.68 4.63
N ASP A 233 -0.33 -6.44 5.45
CA ASP A 233 -0.19 -5.18 6.19
C ASP A 233 0.20 -3.99 5.29
N TYR A 234 0.69 -4.26 4.07
CA TYR A 234 1.22 -3.24 3.16
C TYR A 234 0.42 -3.05 1.88
N VAL A 235 -0.46 -4.00 1.53
CA VAL A 235 -1.45 -3.85 0.47
C VAL A 235 -2.81 -3.65 1.12
N VAL A 236 -3.24 -2.41 1.20
CA VAL A 236 -4.38 -2.02 2.02
C VAL A 236 -5.60 -1.74 1.13
N PRO A 237 -6.63 -2.58 1.20
CA PRO A 237 -7.88 -2.29 0.49
C PRO A 237 -8.58 -1.08 1.12
N CYS A 238 -9.07 -0.19 0.29
CA CYS A 238 -9.81 0.99 0.72
C CYS A 238 -10.93 1.32 -0.28
N THR A 239 -11.89 2.11 0.17
CA THR A 239 -12.94 2.65 -0.71
C THR A 239 -12.47 3.95 -1.37
N PHE A 240 -13.11 4.31 -2.47
CA PHE A 240 -12.88 5.59 -3.13
C PHE A 240 -13.18 6.77 -2.19
N GLY A 241 -14.25 6.67 -1.41
CA GLY A 241 -14.62 7.69 -0.42
C GLY A 241 -13.61 7.85 0.72
N GLU A 242 -12.91 6.79 1.11
CA GLU A 242 -11.81 6.88 2.09
C GLU A 242 -10.58 7.59 1.51
N LEU A 243 -10.26 7.35 0.24
CA LEU A 243 -9.16 8.07 -0.43
C LEU A 243 -9.45 9.56 -0.62
N THR A 244 -10.70 9.90 -0.93
CA THR A 244 -11.12 11.29 -1.18
C THR A 244 -11.50 12.03 0.10
N GLY A 245 -11.63 11.34 1.23
CA GLY A 245 -12.12 11.92 2.46
C GLY A 245 -13.64 12.12 2.51
N ALA A 246 -14.37 11.61 1.52
CA ALA A 246 -15.82 11.79 1.40
C ALA A 246 -16.64 10.79 2.24
N ALA A 247 -16.08 9.64 2.57
CA ALA A 247 -16.75 8.63 3.36
C ALA A 247 -16.91 9.04 4.83
N ALA A 248 -17.97 8.59 5.47
CA ALA A 248 -18.15 8.74 6.91
C ALA A 248 -16.99 8.03 7.65
N GLY A 249 -16.27 8.77 8.48
CA GLY A 249 -15.09 8.24 9.18
C GLY A 249 -13.79 8.22 8.35
N ALA A 250 -13.78 8.71 7.13
CA ALA A 250 -12.58 8.77 6.26
C ALA A 250 -11.39 9.53 6.89
N ARG A 251 -11.65 10.36 7.91
CA ARG A 251 -10.58 11.01 8.68
C ARG A 251 -9.70 10.01 9.43
N PHE A 252 -10.22 8.83 9.79
CA PHE A 252 -9.47 7.78 10.48
C PHE A 252 -8.79 6.86 9.45
N ASN A 253 -7.71 7.36 8.89
CA ASN A 253 -7.02 6.76 7.74
C ASN A 253 -5.60 6.25 8.09
N ASP A 254 -5.28 6.06 9.37
CA ASP A 254 -3.93 5.67 9.81
C ASP A 254 -3.49 4.31 9.26
N ARG A 255 -4.44 3.41 8.92
CA ARG A 255 -4.13 2.14 8.24
C ARG A 255 -3.45 2.35 6.87
N LEU A 256 -3.70 3.49 6.21
CA LEU A 256 -3.06 3.86 4.95
C LEU A 256 -1.66 4.47 5.15
N ALA A 257 -1.29 4.82 6.38
CA ALA A 257 0.00 5.44 6.68
C ALA A 257 1.19 4.51 6.38
N ASN A 258 0.98 3.22 6.55
CA ASN A 258 2.00 2.18 6.35
C ASN A 258 1.84 1.43 5.02
N ALA A 259 0.82 1.76 4.24
CA ALA A 259 0.55 1.11 2.96
C ALA A 259 1.68 1.37 1.95
N LEU A 260 2.13 0.33 1.28
CA LEU A 260 2.92 0.42 0.06
C LEU A 260 2.03 0.54 -1.17
N ILE A 261 0.89 -0.18 -1.13
CA ILE A 261 -0.13 -0.14 -2.18
C ILE A 261 -1.49 0.02 -1.51
N ALA A 262 -2.25 1.04 -1.92
CA ALA A 262 -3.66 1.16 -1.60
C ALA A 262 -4.48 0.66 -2.80
N THR A 263 -5.37 -0.29 -2.57
CA THR A 263 -6.20 -0.88 -3.62
C THR A 263 -7.65 -0.45 -3.45
N VAL A 264 -8.26 0.04 -4.52
CA VAL A 264 -9.69 0.32 -4.59
C VAL A 264 -10.32 -0.67 -5.57
N ASN A 265 -11.17 -1.53 -5.06
CA ASN A 265 -11.93 -2.45 -5.90
C ASN A 265 -13.34 -1.90 -6.07
N GLU A 266 -13.82 -1.86 -7.32
CA GLU A 266 -15.13 -1.30 -7.66
C GLU A 266 -15.31 0.15 -7.20
N ALA A 267 -14.54 1.05 -7.79
CA ALA A 267 -14.79 2.48 -7.67
C ALA A 267 -16.09 2.85 -8.42
N ALA A 268 -17.20 2.26 -8.01
CA ALA A 268 -18.51 2.53 -8.52
C ALA A 268 -19.31 3.34 -7.50
N ASP A 269 -20.03 4.29 -8.01
CA ASP A 269 -21.04 4.98 -7.27
C ASP A 269 -22.35 4.20 -7.28
N GLU A 270 -22.79 3.77 -6.14
CA GLU A 270 -24.12 3.21 -5.98
C GLU A 270 -25.23 4.27 -6.15
N ASP A 271 -24.91 5.57 -6.08
CA ASP A 271 -25.87 6.66 -5.99
C ASP A 271 -25.87 7.69 -7.14
N GLY A 272 -25.36 7.36 -8.31
CA GLY A 272 -25.47 8.24 -9.49
C GLY A 272 -24.86 9.64 -9.31
N TYR A 273 -23.58 9.72 -9.06
CA TYR A 273 -22.82 10.96 -8.82
C TYR A 273 -22.96 11.98 -9.95
N GLN A 274 -23.35 13.19 -9.59
CA GLN A 274 -23.40 14.31 -10.52
C GLN A 274 -21.98 14.74 -10.96
N GLN A 275 -21.85 15.18 -12.20
CA GLN A 275 -20.60 15.56 -12.86
C GLN A 275 -19.74 16.59 -12.05
N ALA A 276 -20.38 17.47 -11.30
CA ALA A 276 -19.72 18.46 -10.42
C ALA A 276 -18.95 17.78 -9.26
N ARG A 277 -19.47 16.67 -8.73
CA ARG A 277 -18.85 15.95 -7.62
C ARG A 277 -17.59 15.20 -8.05
N ARG A 278 -17.59 14.62 -9.26
CA ARG A 278 -16.40 13.97 -9.86
C ARG A 278 -15.21 14.90 -10.01
N ARG A 279 -15.44 16.19 -10.25
CA ARG A 279 -14.39 17.20 -10.32
C ARG A 279 -13.80 17.50 -8.93
N LEU A 280 -14.62 17.53 -7.90
CA LEU A 280 -14.21 17.66 -6.50
C LEU A 280 -13.42 16.42 -6.05
N ASP A 281 -13.84 15.24 -6.48
CA ASP A 281 -13.16 13.99 -6.17
C ASP A 281 -11.77 13.91 -6.80
N TYR A 282 -11.56 14.45 -8.02
CA TYR A 282 -10.22 14.56 -8.60
C TYR A 282 -9.29 15.43 -7.76
N GLU A 283 -9.73 16.59 -7.28
CA GLU A 283 -8.90 17.47 -6.44
C GLU A 283 -8.60 16.81 -5.09
N ALA A 284 -9.53 16.08 -4.52
CA ALA A 284 -9.33 15.31 -3.29
C ALA A 284 -8.34 14.15 -3.50
N LEU A 285 -8.49 13.38 -4.59
CA LEU A 285 -7.57 12.33 -4.99
C LEU A 285 -6.16 12.88 -5.26
N LYS A 286 -6.05 13.99 -5.93
CA LYS A 286 -4.78 14.67 -6.21
C LYS A 286 -3.96 14.92 -4.94
N ASN A 287 -4.61 15.31 -3.85
CA ASN A 287 -3.97 15.49 -2.56
C ASN A 287 -3.59 14.16 -1.89
N SER A 288 -4.38 13.10 -2.13
CA SER A 288 -4.12 11.77 -1.60
C SER A 288 -3.04 11.01 -2.41
N ILE A 289 -2.90 11.30 -3.69
CA ILE A 289 -2.01 10.61 -4.65
C ILE A 289 -0.90 11.57 -5.10
N GLU A 290 -0.14 12.12 -4.16
CA GLU A 290 1.04 12.90 -4.52
C GLU A 290 2.25 11.97 -4.62
N PRO A 291 2.76 11.66 -5.83
CA PRO A 291 3.85 10.72 -6.03
C PRO A 291 5.22 11.35 -5.71
N SER A 292 5.32 12.17 -4.70
CA SER A 292 6.57 12.78 -4.29
C SER A 292 7.16 12.08 -3.07
N PRO A 293 8.44 11.66 -3.08
CA PRO A 293 9.07 10.98 -1.94
C PRO A 293 9.23 11.90 -0.72
N THR A 294 9.06 13.21 -0.90
CA THR A 294 9.15 14.20 0.18
C THR A 294 7.77 14.64 0.69
N ALA A 295 6.70 14.31 -0.02
CA ALA A 295 5.35 14.68 0.38
C ALA A 295 4.99 14.07 1.72
N ARG A 296 4.37 14.88 2.57
CA ARG A 296 3.83 14.43 3.85
C ARG A 296 2.31 14.39 3.75
N HIS A 297 1.76 13.24 4.09
CA HIS A 297 0.31 13.05 4.16
C HIS A 297 -0.14 13.10 5.61
N ARG A 298 -1.34 13.62 5.83
CA ARG A 298 -1.96 13.67 7.16
C ARG A 298 -2.71 12.38 7.41
N PHE A 299 -2.43 11.76 8.55
CA PHE A 299 -3.09 10.57 9.04
C PHE A 299 -3.70 10.80 10.40
N GLU A 300 -4.78 10.11 10.70
CA GLU A 300 -5.46 10.18 11.98
C GLU A 300 -5.96 8.80 12.39
N ALA A 301 -5.56 8.32 13.56
CA ALA A 301 -6.12 7.14 14.18
C ALA A 301 -7.26 7.52 15.14
N LYS A 302 -8.24 6.63 15.31
CA LYS A 302 -9.36 6.88 16.22
C LYS A 302 -8.87 7.12 17.64
N GLY A 303 -9.23 8.27 18.20
CA GLY A 303 -8.84 8.66 19.55
C GLY A 303 -7.39 9.14 19.69
N GLN A 304 -6.74 9.50 18.58
CA GLN A 304 -5.40 10.08 18.54
C GLN A 304 -5.41 11.43 17.85
N HIS A 305 -4.36 12.24 18.08
CA HIS A 305 -4.15 13.45 17.30
C HIS A 305 -3.67 13.07 15.90
N ALA A 306 -4.12 13.87 14.92
CA ALA A 306 -3.65 13.72 13.57
C ALA A 306 -2.14 14.05 13.47
N TYR A 307 -1.42 13.27 12.68
CA TYR A 307 0.01 13.42 12.46
C TYR A 307 0.33 13.45 10.97
N ALA A 308 1.49 13.95 10.62
CA ALA A 308 1.96 14.01 9.24
C ALA A 308 3.22 13.16 9.07
N GLN A 309 3.17 12.19 8.15
CA GLN A 309 4.35 11.38 7.80
C GLN A 309 4.52 11.26 6.29
N ARG A 310 5.73 10.90 5.86
CA ARG A 310 5.99 10.50 4.48
C ARG A 310 5.28 9.17 4.21
N SER A 311 4.76 9.01 3.00
CA SER A 311 4.09 7.77 2.60
C SER A 311 4.77 7.21 1.36
N ALA A 312 5.03 5.91 1.38
CA ALA A 312 5.49 5.16 0.22
C ALA A 312 4.32 4.67 -0.65
N ARG A 313 3.10 5.08 -0.31
CA ARG A 313 1.87 4.55 -0.89
C ARG A 313 1.75 4.85 -2.38
N THR A 314 1.42 3.81 -3.11
CA THR A 314 0.99 3.84 -4.49
C THR A 314 -0.48 3.42 -4.55
N THR A 315 -1.29 4.04 -5.39
CA THR A 315 -2.73 3.75 -5.46
C THR A 315 -3.07 2.99 -6.73
N MET A 316 -3.82 1.89 -6.61
CA MET A 316 -4.35 1.13 -7.73
C MET A 316 -5.87 1.05 -7.63
N ILE A 317 -6.56 1.47 -8.68
CA ILE A 317 -8.02 1.59 -8.72
C ILE A 317 -8.56 0.64 -9.80
N ALA A 318 -9.45 -0.27 -9.44
CA ALA A 318 -10.20 -1.09 -10.37
C ALA A 318 -11.61 -0.51 -10.54
N THR A 319 -12.05 -0.32 -11.78
CA THR A 319 -13.36 0.23 -12.08
C THR A 319 -13.93 -0.33 -13.38
N ASN A 320 -15.25 -0.39 -13.48
CA ASN A 320 -15.97 -0.66 -14.73
C ASN A 320 -16.42 0.64 -15.42
N HIS A 321 -16.17 1.78 -14.78
CA HIS A 321 -16.61 3.09 -15.24
C HIS A 321 -15.44 3.89 -15.79
N ARG A 322 -15.49 4.25 -17.08
CA ARG A 322 -14.46 5.07 -17.74
C ARG A 322 -14.48 6.52 -17.28
N ASP A 323 -15.56 6.94 -16.66
CA ASP A 323 -15.80 8.30 -16.15
C ASP A 323 -15.70 8.41 -14.62
N VAL A 324 -15.07 7.42 -13.97
CA VAL A 324 -14.91 7.37 -12.51
C VAL A 324 -14.20 8.61 -11.94
N VAL A 325 -13.26 9.16 -12.68
CA VAL A 325 -12.56 10.39 -12.33
C VAL A 325 -12.48 11.29 -13.56
N LYS A 326 -12.79 12.56 -13.40
CA LYS A 326 -12.60 13.56 -14.46
C LYS A 326 -11.13 13.97 -14.55
N LEU A 327 -10.37 13.33 -15.42
CA LEU A 327 -8.96 13.66 -15.62
C LEU A 327 -8.82 14.90 -16.50
N PRO A 328 -8.08 15.95 -16.05
CA PRO A 328 -7.72 17.04 -16.94
C PRO A 328 -6.65 16.60 -17.96
N PRO A 329 -6.55 17.27 -19.12
CA PRO A 329 -5.54 16.94 -20.14
C PRO A 329 -4.11 16.93 -19.63
N ALA A 330 -3.79 17.86 -18.72
CA ALA A 330 -2.46 18.00 -18.10
C ALA A 330 -2.28 17.18 -16.81
N ASP A 331 -3.13 16.17 -16.56
CA ASP A 331 -2.94 15.29 -15.42
C ASP A 331 -1.64 14.50 -15.52
N ARG A 332 -0.87 14.45 -14.43
CA ARG A 332 0.40 13.73 -14.33
C ARG A 332 0.41 12.63 -13.26
N ARG A 333 -0.76 12.33 -12.66
CA ARG A 333 -0.84 11.45 -11.49
C ARG A 333 -1.48 10.09 -11.80
N PHE A 334 -2.18 9.98 -12.92
CA PHE A 334 -2.94 8.77 -13.23
C PHE A 334 -2.54 8.16 -14.56
N CYS A 335 -2.09 6.91 -14.51
CA CYS A 335 -2.01 6.04 -15.67
C CYS A 335 -3.32 5.23 -15.78
N VAL A 336 -3.90 5.15 -16.97
CA VAL A 336 -5.12 4.36 -17.21
C VAL A 336 -4.77 3.18 -18.09
N VAL A 337 -5.01 1.98 -17.57
CA VAL A 337 -4.77 0.70 -18.24
C VAL A 337 -6.10 0.04 -18.58
N THR A 338 -6.24 -0.41 -19.81
CA THR A 338 -7.46 -1.10 -20.28
C THR A 338 -7.34 -2.59 -20.02
N CYS A 339 -8.25 -3.15 -19.22
CA CYS A 339 -8.30 -4.57 -18.93
C CYS A 339 -9.11 -5.34 -19.98
N GLY A 340 -8.79 -6.62 -20.10
CA GLY A 340 -9.45 -7.55 -21.01
C GLY A 340 -10.83 -8.01 -20.53
N SER A 341 -11.35 -9.02 -21.23
CA SER A 341 -12.66 -9.61 -20.97
C SER A 341 -12.69 -10.47 -19.70
N LYS A 342 -13.90 -10.89 -19.32
CA LYS A 342 -14.17 -11.78 -18.19
C LYS A 342 -13.33 -13.05 -18.23
N MET A 343 -12.85 -13.48 -17.07
CA MET A 343 -12.11 -14.73 -16.91
C MET A 343 -12.99 -15.97 -17.11
N THR A 344 -12.50 -16.95 -17.85
CA THR A 344 -13.12 -18.29 -17.91
C THR A 344 -13.02 -18.97 -16.55
N LEU A 345 -13.84 -20.00 -16.32
CA LEU A 345 -13.79 -20.77 -15.09
C LEU A 345 -12.41 -21.43 -14.91
N ASP A 346 -11.88 -22.04 -15.96
CA ASP A 346 -10.59 -22.73 -15.94
C ASP A 346 -9.47 -21.74 -15.58
N SER A 347 -9.42 -20.58 -16.23
CA SER A 347 -8.43 -19.54 -15.89
C SER A 347 -8.50 -19.08 -14.44
N ARG A 348 -9.70 -19.06 -13.82
CA ARG A 348 -9.86 -18.72 -12.41
C ARG A 348 -9.37 -19.84 -11.49
N VAL A 349 -9.61 -21.09 -11.86
CA VAL A 349 -9.14 -22.26 -11.11
C VAL A 349 -7.61 -22.30 -11.19
N ASP A 350 -7.05 -22.16 -12.38
CA ASP A 350 -5.60 -22.24 -12.60
C ASP A 350 -4.84 -21.18 -11.82
N ILE A 351 -5.28 -19.91 -11.87
CA ILE A 351 -4.58 -18.84 -11.17
C ILE A 351 -4.72 -18.97 -9.64
N ARG A 352 -5.86 -19.44 -9.14
CA ARG A 352 -6.04 -19.70 -7.71
C ARG A 352 -5.16 -20.85 -7.21
N ALA A 353 -5.08 -21.95 -7.98
CA ALA A 353 -4.19 -23.04 -7.68
C ALA A 353 -2.71 -22.58 -7.69
N TRP A 354 -2.35 -21.75 -8.65
CA TRP A 354 -1.02 -21.16 -8.75
C TRP A 354 -0.68 -20.28 -7.52
N MET A 355 -1.63 -19.43 -7.07
CA MET A 355 -1.47 -18.56 -5.90
C MET A 355 -1.30 -19.35 -4.59
N ALA A 356 -1.88 -20.53 -4.49
CA ALA A 356 -1.80 -21.37 -3.31
C ALA A 356 -0.40 -22.00 -3.08
N VAL A 357 0.52 -21.86 -4.05
CA VAL A 357 1.88 -22.41 -3.99
C VAL A 357 2.87 -21.29 -3.70
N PRO A 358 3.45 -21.21 -2.49
CA PRO A 358 4.36 -20.12 -2.10
C PRO A 358 5.57 -19.95 -3.02
N GLU A 359 6.09 -21.06 -3.56
CA GLU A 359 7.21 -21.09 -4.50
C GLU A 359 6.91 -20.31 -5.79
N ASN A 360 5.65 -20.31 -6.23
CA ASN A 360 5.21 -19.57 -7.41
C ASN A 360 5.23 -18.06 -7.15
N ILE A 361 4.78 -17.63 -5.97
CA ILE A 361 4.88 -16.22 -5.54
C ILE A 361 6.34 -15.82 -5.44
N GLY A 362 7.20 -16.68 -4.86
CA GLY A 362 8.64 -16.49 -4.83
C GLY A 362 9.27 -16.39 -6.22
N ALA A 363 8.82 -17.20 -7.18
CA ALA A 363 9.27 -17.14 -8.57
C ALA A 363 8.86 -15.81 -9.24
N LEU A 364 7.64 -15.34 -9.00
CA LEU A 364 7.19 -14.04 -9.50
C LEU A 364 7.98 -12.89 -8.87
N TYR A 365 8.21 -12.93 -7.55
CA TYR A 365 9.01 -11.95 -6.83
C TYR A 365 10.42 -11.85 -7.44
N ARG A 366 11.12 -12.99 -7.62
CA ARG A 366 12.44 -13.04 -8.27
C ARG A 366 12.41 -12.50 -9.70
N ALA A 367 11.40 -12.87 -10.49
CA ALA A 367 11.26 -12.39 -11.85
C ALA A 367 11.10 -10.86 -11.93
N LEU A 368 10.39 -10.26 -10.98
CA LEU A 368 10.25 -8.81 -10.87
C LEU A 368 11.55 -8.14 -10.40
N LEU A 369 12.28 -8.77 -9.47
CA LEU A 369 13.57 -8.27 -8.99
C LEU A 369 14.64 -8.23 -10.07
N ILE A 370 14.79 -9.30 -10.85
CA ILE A 370 15.83 -9.44 -11.87
C ILE A 370 15.40 -8.91 -13.24
N ARG A 371 14.14 -8.51 -13.39
CA ARG A 371 13.70 -7.90 -14.64
C ARG A 371 14.66 -6.75 -14.97
N PRO A 372 15.26 -6.72 -16.18
CA PRO A 372 16.07 -5.59 -16.58
C PRO A 372 15.21 -4.36 -16.38
N ALA A 373 15.58 -3.57 -15.37
CA ALA A 373 14.90 -2.32 -15.16
C ALA A 373 15.09 -1.55 -16.45
N VAL A 374 14.01 -1.12 -17.06
CA VAL A 374 14.07 0.14 -17.77
C VAL A 374 14.90 1.03 -16.83
N PRO A 375 16.05 1.59 -17.28
CA PRO A 375 16.82 2.48 -16.46
C PRO A 375 15.85 3.44 -15.75
N LEU A 376 16.10 3.77 -14.48
CA LEU A 376 15.23 4.72 -13.77
C LEU A 376 14.92 5.96 -14.60
N ASP A 377 15.87 6.35 -15.42
CA ASP A 377 15.78 7.45 -16.38
C ASP A 377 14.75 7.21 -17.51
N ALA A 378 14.39 5.95 -17.80
CA ALA A 378 13.39 5.60 -18.81
C ALA A 378 12.02 5.19 -18.19
N PHE A 379 11.96 4.90 -16.89
CA PHE A 379 10.73 4.71 -16.13
C PHE A 379 10.71 5.70 -14.97
N ASP A 380 10.15 6.87 -15.23
CA ASP A 380 9.96 7.88 -14.19
C ASP A 380 8.67 7.59 -13.39
N PRO A 381 8.77 7.13 -12.13
CA PRO A 381 7.60 6.88 -11.31
C PRO A 381 6.83 8.14 -10.92
N TYR A 382 7.42 9.31 -11.17
CA TYR A 382 6.85 10.62 -10.88
C TYR A 382 6.48 11.41 -12.14
N GLY A 383 6.91 10.89 -13.30
CA GLY A 383 6.76 11.54 -14.58
C GLY A 383 5.36 11.46 -15.16
N ASP A 384 5.21 12.02 -16.34
CA ASP A 384 3.94 12.02 -17.04
C ASP A 384 3.50 10.59 -17.38
N PRO A 385 2.26 10.22 -17.03
CA PRO A 385 1.71 8.90 -17.37
C PRO A 385 1.68 8.71 -18.88
N PRO A 386 1.95 7.48 -19.39
CA PRO A 386 1.87 7.20 -20.81
C PRO A 386 0.49 7.57 -21.39
N PRO A 387 0.43 8.10 -22.61
CA PRO A 387 -0.81 8.48 -23.27
C PRO A 387 -1.54 7.26 -23.84
N PHE A 388 -1.82 6.27 -22.99
CA PHE A 388 -2.59 5.09 -23.38
C PHE A 388 -4.00 5.45 -23.81
N ALA A 389 -4.57 4.65 -24.71
CA ALA A 389 -5.90 4.90 -25.26
C ALA A 389 -6.98 5.03 -24.20
N GLY A 390 -6.90 4.24 -23.11
CA GLY A 390 -7.80 4.35 -21.96
C GLY A 390 -7.74 5.71 -21.29
N ARG A 391 -6.54 6.28 -21.11
CA ARG A 391 -6.35 7.61 -20.54
C ARG A 391 -6.92 8.71 -21.42
N LEU A 392 -6.62 8.66 -22.72
CA LEU A 392 -7.15 9.64 -23.68
C LEU A 392 -8.69 9.63 -23.73
N LYS A 393 -9.29 8.44 -23.70
CA LYS A 393 -10.74 8.29 -23.61
C LYS A 393 -11.31 8.87 -22.31
N MET A 394 -10.66 8.63 -21.18
CA MET A 394 -11.10 9.14 -19.87
C MET A 394 -11.03 10.67 -19.80
N ILE A 395 -9.96 11.27 -20.36
CA ILE A 395 -9.84 12.74 -20.52
C ILE A 395 -10.99 13.27 -21.37
N GLY A 396 -11.26 12.68 -22.55
CA GLY A 396 -12.34 13.09 -23.42
C GLY A 396 -13.72 12.98 -22.78
N MET A 397 -13.98 11.92 -22.01
CA MET A 397 -15.24 11.78 -21.25
C MET A 397 -15.38 12.80 -20.11
N GLY A 398 -14.26 13.30 -19.60
CA GLY A 398 -14.22 14.34 -18.58
C GLY A 398 -14.59 15.73 -19.11
N GLU A 399 -14.60 15.92 -20.40
CA GLU A 399 -14.95 17.20 -20.99
C GLU A 399 -16.45 17.48 -20.87
N THR A 400 -16.76 18.71 -20.52
CA THR A 400 -18.15 19.12 -20.57
C THR A 400 -18.59 19.21 -22.02
N ARG A 401 -19.89 19.02 -22.27
CA ARG A 401 -20.50 19.23 -23.59
C ARG A 401 -20.08 20.59 -24.21
N LEU A 402 -19.86 21.58 -23.37
CA LEU A 402 -19.40 22.89 -23.76
C LEU A 402 -17.92 22.89 -24.20
N GLU A 403 -17.03 22.19 -23.45
CA GLU A 403 -15.60 22.07 -23.77
C GLU A 403 -15.39 21.26 -25.05
N ASP A 404 -16.17 20.21 -25.25
CA ASP A 404 -16.17 19.38 -26.46
C ASP A 404 -16.64 20.18 -27.70
N ALA A 405 -17.76 20.90 -27.57
CA ALA A 405 -18.27 21.79 -28.62
C ALA A 405 -17.26 22.91 -28.96
N TYR A 406 -16.55 23.42 -27.95
CA TYR A 406 -15.51 24.40 -28.13
C TYR A 406 -14.32 23.84 -28.90
N ARG A 407 -13.81 22.65 -28.54
CA ARG A 407 -12.71 21.99 -29.27
C ARG A 407 -13.11 21.74 -30.74
N THR A 408 -14.27 21.17 -30.96
CA THR A 408 -14.78 20.92 -32.31
C THR A 408 -14.91 22.23 -33.11
N GLY A 409 -15.31 23.30 -32.44
CA GLY A 409 -15.37 24.63 -33.06
C GLY A 409 -13.97 25.15 -33.46
N ILE A 410 -12.97 24.99 -32.61
CA ILE A 410 -11.57 25.35 -32.90
C ILE A 410 -11.02 24.52 -34.07
N ASP A 411 -11.20 23.19 -34.02
CA ASP A 411 -10.71 22.28 -35.06
C ASP A 411 -11.34 22.61 -36.43
N THR A 412 -12.60 23.02 -36.43
CA THR A 412 -13.32 23.48 -37.64
C THR A 412 -12.75 24.79 -38.19
N LEU A 413 -12.20 25.64 -37.30
CA LEU A 413 -11.55 26.91 -37.68
C LEU A 413 -10.08 26.72 -38.04
N ASN A 414 -9.55 25.51 -38.02
CA ASN A 414 -8.15 25.22 -38.35
C ASN A 414 -7.80 25.78 -39.72
N GLY A 415 -6.86 26.72 -39.78
CA GLY A 415 -6.50 27.47 -40.97
C GLY A 415 -7.18 28.84 -41.15
N CYS A 416 -8.09 29.22 -40.25
CA CYS A 416 -8.70 30.52 -40.26
C CYS A 416 -7.88 31.50 -39.36
N PRO A 417 -7.19 32.49 -39.90
CA PRO A 417 -6.20 33.29 -39.12
C PRO A 417 -6.83 34.26 -38.13
N LEU A 418 -8.11 34.59 -38.28
CA LEU A 418 -8.84 35.53 -37.43
C LEU A 418 -10.31 35.14 -37.30
N PHE A 419 -10.83 35.14 -36.10
CA PHE A 419 -12.26 35.01 -35.82
C PHE A 419 -12.68 35.88 -34.63
N THR A 420 -13.93 36.30 -34.62
CA THR A 420 -14.48 37.09 -33.52
C THR A 420 -15.01 36.20 -32.41
N LEU A 421 -15.08 36.75 -31.21
CA LEU A 421 -15.69 36.10 -30.05
C LEU A 421 -17.15 35.62 -30.37
N THR A 422 -17.89 36.46 -31.11
CA THR A 422 -19.25 36.11 -31.54
C THR A 422 -19.33 34.93 -32.51
N GLN A 423 -18.35 34.79 -33.40
CA GLN A 423 -18.26 33.65 -34.30
C GLN A 423 -17.97 32.39 -33.53
N MET A 424 -17.01 32.46 -32.60
CA MET A 424 -16.71 31.32 -31.73
C MET A 424 -17.93 30.90 -30.90
N GLN A 425 -18.65 31.84 -30.30
CA GLN A 425 -19.86 31.56 -29.52
C GLN A 425 -20.94 30.87 -30.38
N ARG A 426 -21.09 31.28 -31.64
CA ARG A 426 -22.03 30.64 -32.58
C ARG A 426 -21.62 29.22 -32.94
N LEU A 427 -20.34 28.97 -33.16
CA LEU A 427 -19.79 27.64 -33.42
C LEU A 427 -19.98 26.71 -32.22
N ILE A 428 -19.69 27.18 -31.03
CA ILE A 428 -19.90 26.42 -29.79
C ILE A 428 -21.39 26.10 -29.62
N ALA A 429 -22.30 27.05 -29.88
CA ALA A 429 -23.74 26.83 -29.81
C ALA A 429 -24.19 25.80 -30.83
N TYR A 430 -23.63 25.82 -32.04
CA TYR A 430 -23.94 24.89 -33.10
C TYR A 430 -23.50 23.47 -32.78
N PHE A 431 -22.24 23.26 -32.42
CA PHE A 431 -21.66 21.94 -32.10
C PHE A 431 -22.18 21.37 -30.78
N GLY A 432 -22.49 22.22 -29.81
CA GLY A 432 -23.02 21.80 -28.52
C GLY A 432 -24.51 21.59 -28.47
N ASP A 433 -25.24 21.89 -29.56
CA ASP A 433 -26.70 21.91 -29.60
C ASP A 433 -27.31 22.70 -28.43
N PHE A 434 -26.72 23.86 -28.15
CA PHE A 434 -27.18 24.76 -27.08
C PHE A 434 -28.09 25.84 -27.66
N ARG A 435 -29.22 26.08 -27.01
CA ARG A 435 -30.01 27.26 -27.30
C ARG A 435 -29.29 28.51 -26.81
N THR A 436 -29.34 29.60 -27.55
CA THR A 436 -28.62 30.84 -27.25
C THR A 436 -28.99 31.49 -25.90
N GLY A 437 -30.06 31.04 -25.25
CA GLY A 437 -30.52 31.48 -23.93
C GLY A 437 -30.00 30.65 -22.75
N ASP A 438 -29.39 29.49 -22.98
CA ASP A 438 -29.05 28.52 -21.91
C ASP A 438 -27.73 28.84 -21.18
N TRP A 439 -27.03 29.85 -21.63
CA TRP A 439 -25.71 30.20 -21.03
C TRP A 439 -25.75 31.52 -20.28
N SER A 440 -25.19 31.53 -19.09
CA SER A 440 -24.88 32.81 -18.46
C SER A 440 -23.76 33.52 -19.25
N ASP A 441 -23.81 34.81 -19.37
CA ASP A 441 -22.78 35.60 -20.05
C ASP A 441 -21.37 35.37 -19.42
N LYS A 442 -21.34 35.05 -18.15
CA LYS A 442 -20.10 34.70 -17.44
C LYS A 442 -19.49 33.39 -17.93
N ALA A 443 -20.31 32.34 -18.21
CA ALA A 443 -19.83 31.09 -18.77
C ALA A 443 -19.31 31.28 -20.20
N ARG A 444 -20.02 32.06 -21.03
CA ARG A 444 -19.60 32.42 -22.40
C ARG A 444 -18.27 33.15 -22.42
N HIS A 445 -18.06 34.08 -21.49
CA HIS A 445 -16.82 34.87 -21.39
C HIS A 445 -15.65 34.05 -20.87
N THR A 446 -15.88 33.15 -19.92
CA THR A 446 -14.82 32.32 -19.33
C THR A 446 -14.27 31.32 -20.35
N VAL A 447 -15.13 30.66 -21.13
CA VAL A 447 -14.72 29.72 -22.18
C VAL A 447 -13.96 30.45 -23.30
N ALA A 448 -14.41 31.62 -23.68
CA ALA A 448 -13.77 32.42 -24.74
C ALA A 448 -12.48 33.12 -24.31
N LYS A 449 -12.23 33.24 -23.01
CA LYS A 449 -11.02 33.87 -22.47
C LYS A 449 -9.89 32.88 -22.23
N ASN A 450 -10.23 31.58 -22.10
CA ASN A 450 -9.27 30.50 -21.91
C ASN A 450 -8.85 29.85 -23.26
N ALA A 451 -9.31 30.38 -24.36
CA ALA A 451 -8.91 30.12 -25.74
C ALA A 451 -7.78 31.05 -26.16
#